data_e88500d769d53c353f942071d133164e
#
_entry.id   e88500d769d53c353f942071d133164e
#
_cell.length_a   1.000
_cell.length_b   1.000
_cell.length_c   1.000
_cell.angle_alpha   90.00
_cell.angle_beta   90.00
_cell.angle_gamma   90.00
#
_symmetry.space_group_name_H-M   'P 1'
#
loop_
_entity.id
_entity.type
_entity.pdbx_description
1 polymer ?
#
loop_
_entity_poly.entity_id
_entity_poly.type
_entity_poly.pdbx_seq_one_letter_code
_entity_poly.pdbx_strand_id
1 'polypeptide(L)'
;MDITALYKIFLECTSVTTDSRNCPEGSLFIALKGDNFNGNAFAAKALESGSAYVIIDEAEYALAGDSHYILVNNCLHTLQELANYHRRQIGTRIIGITGTNGKTTTKELMAAVLSKKYNVLYTQGNLNNHIGVPLTLLRLRAEHDLGILSLIHISEPTRLALI
;
A
#
# COMPACT_ATOMS: atom_id res chain seq x y z
N MET A 1 -8.66 -15.49 2.43
CA MET A 1 -9.20 -14.61 3.50
C MET A 1 -10.09 -13.56 2.82
N ASP A 2 -11.23 -13.20 3.42
CA ASP A 2 -12.07 -12.11 2.93
C ASP A 2 -11.39 -10.75 3.20
N ILE A 3 -11.55 -9.78 2.28
CA ILE A 3 -10.93 -8.46 2.37
C ILE A 3 -11.38 -7.69 3.64
N THR A 4 -12.60 -7.91 4.08
CA THR A 4 -13.14 -7.29 5.30
C THR A 4 -12.42 -7.78 6.56
N ALA A 5 -12.08 -9.07 6.62
CA ALA A 5 -11.31 -9.65 7.71
C ALA A 5 -9.86 -9.14 7.70
N LEU A 6 -9.24 -9.09 6.50
CA LEU A 6 -7.91 -8.54 6.34
C LEU A 6 -7.84 -7.05 6.71
N TYR A 7 -8.89 -6.30 6.39
CA TYR A 7 -8.97 -4.88 6.72
C TYR A 7 -8.98 -4.62 8.24
N LYS A 8 -9.61 -5.50 9.03
CA LYS A 8 -9.57 -5.41 10.50
C LYS A 8 -8.14 -5.57 11.01
N ILE A 9 -7.40 -6.55 10.50
CA ILE A 9 -5.99 -6.76 10.84
C ILE A 9 -5.15 -5.54 10.44
N PHE A 10 -5.38 -4.98 9.24
CA PHE A 10 -4.69 -3.77 8.79
C PHE A 10 -4.92 -2.59 9.75
N LEU A 11 -6.13 -2.43 10.30
CA LEU A 11 -6.45 -1.34 11.23
C LEU A 11 -5.73 -1.49 12.59
N GLU A 12 -5.31 -2.69 12.96
CA GLU A 12 -4.49 -2.95 14.16
C GLU A 12 -3.01 -2.63 13.92
N CYS A 13 -2.58 -2.54 12.64
CA CYS A 13 -1.20 -2.29 12.27
C CYS A 13 -0.87 -0.78 12.23
N THR A 14 0.37 -0.45 12.56
CA THR A 14 0.87 0.94 12.55
C THR A 14 1.10 1.47 11.14
N SER A 15 1.53 0.60 10.23
CA SER A 15 1.86 0.93 8.84
C SER A 15 1.88 -0.32 7.95
N VAL A 16 2.01 -0.12 6.64
CA VAL A 16 2.25 -1.20 5.67
C VAL A 16 3.62 -1.03 5.04
N THR A 17 4.38 -2.11 4.97
CA THR A 17 5.69 -2.15 4.31
C THR A 17 5.82 -3.33 3.37
N THR A 18 6.63 -3.17 2.32
CA THR A 18 7.04 -4.23 1.39
C THR A 18 8.56 -4.42 1.41
N ASP A 19 9.28 -3.67 2.26
CA ASP A 19 10.73 -3.76 2.42
C ASP A 19 11.07 -4.46 3.73
N SER A 20 11.53 -5.70 3.65
CA SER A 20 11.92 -6.52 4.81
C SER A 20 13.13 -5.98 5.60
N ARG A 21 13.83 -4.98 5.07
CA ARG A 21 14.94 -4.29 5.76
C ARG A 21 14.44 -3.14 6.64
N ASN A 22 13.20 -2.72 6.43
CA ASN A 22 12.56 -1.63 7.16
C ASN A 22 11.13 -2.03 7.52
N CYS A 23 10.99 -2.73 8.64
CA CYS A 23 9.73 -3.17 9.23
C CYS A 23 9.49 -2.39 10.52
N PRO A 24 8.77 -1.25 10.46
CA PRO A 24 8.39 -0.53 11.68
C PRO A 24 7.63 -1.42 12.66
N GLU A 25 7.79 -1.17 13.96
CA GLU A 25 7.10 -1.89 15.01
C GLU A 25 5.59 -1.88 14.79
N GLY A 26 4.96 -3.06 14.84
CA GLY A 26 3.54 -3.24 14.59
C GLY A 26 3.10 -3.09 13.13
N SER A 27 4.02 -3.09 12.15
CA SER A 27 3.68 -2.99 10.74
C SER A 27 3.06 -4.27 10.17
N LEU A 28 2.36 -4.13 9.05
CA LEU A 28 1.93 -5.22 8.17
C LEU A 28 2.93 -5.33 7.02
N PHE A 29 3.71 -6.42 6.99
CA PHE A 29 4.61 -6.70 5.86
C PHE A 29 3.87 -7.45 4.76
N ILE A 30 4.03 -7.02 3.50
CA ILE A 30 3.45 -7.69 2.33
C ILE A 30 4.59 -8.21 1.45
N ALA A 31 4.67 -9.52 1.31
CA ALA A 31 5.73 -10.25 0.62
C ALA A 31 5.56 -10.20 -0.91
N LEU A 32 5.99 -9.11 -1.54
CA LEU A 32 5.93 -8.99 -2.99
C LEU A 32 7.03 -9.81 -3.67
N LYS A 33 6.74 -10.29 -4.88
CA LYS A 33 7.70 -10.96 -5.78
C LYS A 33 8.07 -10.04 -6.93
N GLY A 34 9.33 -10.10 -7.33
CA GLY A 34 9.87 -9.50 -8.54
C GLY A 34 10.65 -10.55 -9.34
N ASP A 35 11.19 -10.16 -10.49
CA ASP A 35 11.88 -11.09 -11.41
C ASP A 35 13.04 -11.88 -10.75
N ASN A 36 13.76 -11.25 -9.82
CA ASN A 36 14.92 -11.85 -9.14
C ASN A 36 14.78 -11.81 -7.60
N PHE A 37 13.57 -11.62 -7.08
CA PHE A 37 13.36 -11.43 -5.66
C PHE A 37 12.05 -12.08 -5.22
N ASN A 38 12.11 -12.89 -4.15
CA ASN A 38 10.93 -13.47 -3.52
C ASN A 38 10.78 -12.93 -2.09
N GLY A 39 9.80 -12.03 -1.89
CA GLY A 39 9.50 -11.45 -0.59
C GLY A 39 9.07 -12.47 0.46
N ASN A 40 8.46 -13.61 0.04
CA ASN A 40 8.01 -14.65 0.96
C ASN A 40 9.15 -15.20 1.81
N ALA A 41 10.35 -15.35 1.24
CA ALA A 41 11.54 -15.83 1.95
C ALA A 41 11.97 -14.92 3.13
N PHE A 42 11.45 -13.71 3.19
CA PHE A 42 11.77 -12.73 4.25
C PHE A 42 10.65 -12.55 5.28
N ALA A 43 9.57 -13.34 5.21
CA ALA A 43 8.42 -13.20 6.09
C ALA A 43 8.80 -13.39 7.57
N ALA A 44 9.55 -14.44 7.91
CA ALA A 44 10.03 -14.67 9.27
C ALA A 44 10.89 -13.50 9.77
N LYS A 45 11.84 -13.04 8.94
CA LYS A 45 12.70 -11.91 9.28
C LYS A 45 11.91 -10.61 9.48
N ALA A 46 10.83 -10.40 8.73
CA ALA A 46 9.98 -9.22 8.89
C ALA A 46 9.27 -9.23 10.26
N LEU A 47 8.78 -10.39 10.73
CA LEU A 47 8.24 -10.55 12.09
C LEU A 47 9.31 -10.29 13.15
N GLU A 48 10.50 -10.88 13.02
CA GLU A 48 11.62 -10.65 13.93
C GLU A 48 12.04 -9.17 13.99
N SER A 49 11.85 -8.43 12.89
CA SER A 49 12.21 -7.02 12.77
C SER A 49 11.14 -6.06 13.28
N GLY A 50 9.97 -6.56 13.73
CA GLY A 50 8.93 -5.74 14.35
C GLY A 50 7.57 -5.75 13.64
N SER A 51 7.41 -6.41 12.49
CA SER A 51 6.09 -6.53 11.86
C SER A 51 5.14 -7.33 12.76
N ALA A 52 3.89 -6.86 12.91
CA ALA A 52 2.86 -7.58 13.65
C ALA A 52 2.31 -8.77 12.85
N TYR A 53 2.16 -8.57 11.53
CA TYR A 53 1.64 -9.58 10.61
C TYR A 53 2.42 -9.57 9.31
N VAL A 54 2.41 -10.71 8.61
CA VAL A 54 2.99 -10.86 7.27
C VAL A 54 1.98 -11.48 6.31
N ILE A 55 1.83 -10.88 5.14
CA ILE A 55 1.04 -11.43 4.03
C ILE A 55 1.99 -12.13 3.07
N ILE A 56 1.72 -13.41 2.81
CA ILE A 56 2.49 -14.28 1.92
C ILE A 56 1.58 -14.97 0.91
N ASP A 57 2.11 -15.37 -0.23
CA ASP A 57 1.38 -16.14 -1.26
C ASP A 57 2.02 -17.50 -1.58
N GLU A 58 3.00 -17.94 -0.77
CA GLU A 58 3.65 -19.25 -0.84
C GLU A 58 3.61 -19.91 0.55
N ALA A 59 2.84 -20.99 0.67
CA ALA A 59 2.56 -21.65 1.95
C ALA A 59 3.81 -22.26 2.61
N GLU A 60 4.84 -22.56 1.84
CA GLU A 60 6.09 -23.13 2.33
C GLU A 60 6.88 -22.20 3.27
N TYR A 61 6.62 -20.89 3.19
CA TYR A 61 7.24 -19.89 4.06
C TYR A 61 6.42 -19.57 5.32
N ALA A 62 5.23 -20.16 5.47
CA ALA A 62 4.44 -20.01 6.68
C ALA A 62 4.94 -20.93 7.80
N LEU A 63 5.00 -20.43 9.01
CA LEU A 63 5.16 -21.29 10.19
C LEU A 63 3.80 -21.90 10.54
N ALA A 64 3.76 -23.24 10.59
CA ALA A 64 2.53 -23.97 10.88
C ALA A 64 1.95 -23.59 12.24
N GLY A 65 0.69 -23.16 12.26
CA GLY A 65 -0.02 -22.77 13.49
C GLY A 65 0.26 -21.34 13.97
N ASP A 66 1.08 -20.57 13.28
CA ASP A 66 1.34 -19.18 13.61
C ASP A 66 0.33 -18.24 12.91
N SER A 67 -0.53 -17.60 13.70
CA SER A 67 -1.59 -16.70 13.23
C SER A 67 -1.09 -15.36 12.66
N HIS A 68 0.21 -15.04 12.83
CA HIS A 68 0.80 -13.82 12.25
C HIS A 68 1.06 -13.95 10.75
N TYR A 69 1.04 -15.19 10.21
CA TYR A 69 1.15 -15.44 8.79
C TYR A 69 -0.23 -15.47 8.12
N ILE A 70 -0.43 -14.60 7.16
CA ILE A 70 -1.67 -14.49 6.38
C ILE A 70 -1.39 -14.99 4.97
N LEU A 71 -1.85 -16.20 4.67
CA LEU A 71 -1.71 -16.79 3.34
C LEU A 71 -2.81 -16.27 2.41
N VAL A 72 -2.40 -15.75 1.25
CA VAL A 72 -3.27 -15.25 0.19
C VAL A 72 -2.92 -15.88 -1.16
N ASN A 73 -3.77 -15.69 -2.18
CA ASN A 73 -3.50 -16.21 -3.52
C ASN A 73 -2.44 -15.41 -4.28
N ASN A 74 -2.36 -14.09 -4.03
CA ASN A 74 -1.42 -13.19 -4.70
C ASN A 74 -1.23 -11.93 -3.84
N CYS A 75 -0.01 -11.70 -3.38
CA CYS A 75 0.31 -10.57 -2.49
C CYS A 75 0.10 -9.21 -3.14
N LEU A 76 0.45 -9.06 -4.43
CA LEU A 76 0.28 -7.79 -5.14
C LEU A 76 -1.21 -7.45 -5.32
N HIS A 77 -2.01 -8.41 -5.74
CA HIS A 77 -3.46 -8.22 -5.87
C HIS A 77 -4.09 -7.88 -4.51
N THR A 78 -3.70 -8.59 -3.46
CA THR A 78 -4.18 -8.31 -2.09
C THR A 78 -3.81 -6.90 -1.62
N LEU A 79 -2.59 -6.43 -1.90
CA LEU A 79 -2.18 -5.05 -1.62
C LEU A 79 -3.10 -4.03 -2.31
N GLN A 80 -3.41 -4.27 -3.58
CA GLN A 80 -4.26 -3.38 -4.39
C GLN A 80 -5.72 -3.40 -3.91
N GLU A 81 -6.27 -4.58 -3.61
CA GLU A 81 -7.62 -4.71 -3.07
C GLU A 81 -7.75 -4.05 -1.69
N LEU A 82 -6.77 -4.26 -0.80
CA LEU A 82 -6.74 -3.65 0.52
C LEU A 82 -6.71 -2.11 0.43
N ALA A 83 -5.89 -1.58 -0.47
CA ALA A 83 -5.79 -0.13 -0.69
C ALA A 83 -7.09 0.46 -1.26
N ASN A 84 -7.73 -0.22 -2.22
CA ASN A 84 -9.00 0.20 -2.77
C ASN A 84 -10.12 0.14 -1.72
N TYR A 85 -10.17 -0.94 -0.93
CA TYR A 85 -11.13 -1.07 0.16
C TYR A 85 -10.94 0.05 1.19
N HIS A 86 -9.70 0.28 1.66
CA HIS A 86 -9.36 1.33 2.61
C HIS A 86 -9.78 2.72 2.12
N ARG A 87 -9.44 3.07 0.87
CA ARG A 87 -9.83 4.34 0.26
C ARG A 87 -11.35 4.55 0.30
N ARG A 88 -12.13 3.51 0.00
CA ARG A 88 -13.60 3.58 0.02
C ARG A 88 -14.14 3.75 1.44
N GLN A 89 -13.52 3.13 2.43
CA GLN A 89 -13.93 3.27 3.83
C GLN A 89 -13.65 4.68 4.38
N ILE A 90 -12.50 5.26 4.04
CA ILE A 90 -12.12 6.61 4.46
C ILE A 90 -12.95 7.67 3.69
N GLY A 91 -13.24 7.47 2.42
CA GLY A 91 -14.06 8.38 1.61
C GLY A 91 -13.37 9.69 1.21
N THR A 92 -12.07 9.86 1.47
CA THR A 92 -11.28 11.04 1.09
C THR A 92 -11.31 11.26 -0.43
N ARG A 93 -11.50 12.51 -0.86
CA ARG A 93 -11.44 12.88 -2.29
C ARG A 93 -10.03 12.73 -2.85
N ILE A 94 -9.91 12.06 -4.00
CA ILE A 94 -8.63 11.79 -4.65
C ILE A 94 -8.52 12.58 -5.95
N ILE A 95 -7.40 13.28 -6.12
CA ILE A 95 -6.98 13.92 -7.37
C ILE A 95 -5.88 13.09 -7.99
N GLY A 96 -6.16 12.47 -9.15
CA GLY A 96 -5.17 11.70 -9.91
C GLY A 96 -4.50 12.59 -10.97
N ILE A 97 -3.17 12.58 -11.01
CA ILE A 97 -2.36 13.32 -12.00
C ILE A 97 -1.69 12.28 -12.91
N THR A 98 -2.04 12.31 -14.18
CA THR A 98 -1.41 11.48 -15.22
C THR A 98 -0.86 12.36 -16.35
N GLY A 99 -0.04 11.80 -17.22
CA GLY A 99 0.57 12.50 -18.34
C GLY A 99 2.00 12.02 -18.61
N THR A 100 2.58 12.40 -19.72
CA THR A 100 3.95 11.99 -20.12
C THR A 100 5.01 12.73 -19.32
N ASN A 101 4.85 14.04 -19.12
CA ASN A 101 5.82 14.91 -18.45
C ASN A 101 5.15 15.79 -17.37
N GLY A 102 5.94 16.31 -16.43
CA GLY A 102 5.52 17.31 -15.45
C GLY A 102 4.68 16.80 -14.27
N LYS A 103 4.33 15.51 -14.21
CA LYS A 103 3.51 14.95 -13.13
C LYS A 103 4.02 15.25 -11.73
N THR A 104 5.31 15.04 -11.50
CA THR A 104 5.94 15.28 -10.18
C THR A 104 5.87 16.75 -9.81
N THR A 105 6.26 17.65 -10.73
CA THR A 105 6.21 19.10 -10.49
C THR A 105 4.78 19.58 -10.23
N THR A 106 3.82 19.13 -11.03
CA THR A 106 2.40 19.48 -10.85
C THR A 106 1.89 19.00 -9.50
N LYS A 107 2.22 17.77 -9.12
CA LYS A 107 1.87 17.17 -7.81
C LYS A 107 2.43 17.99 -6.67
N GLU A 108 3.71 18.35 -6.70
CA GLU A 108 4.37 19.12 -5.62
C GLU A 108 3.77 20.53 -5.52
N LEU A 109 3.52 21.21 -6.65
CA LEU A 109 2.89 22.52 -6.66
C LEU A 109 1.45 22.48 -6.11
N MET A 110 0.66 21.49 -6.54
CA MET A 110 -0.70 21.31 -6.02
C MET A 110 -0.70 21.01 -4.53
N ALA A 111 0.20 20.12 -4.08
CA ALA A 111 0.32 19.80 -2.66
C ALA A 111 0.71 21.04 -1.85
N ALA A 112 1.70 21.82 -2.31
CA ALA A 112 2.14 23.05 -1.62
C ALA A 112 1.01 24.10 -1.50
N VAL A 113 0.23 24.29 -2.56
CA VAL A 113 -0.88 25.26 -2.57
C VAL A 113 -2.04 24.76 -1.71
N LEU A 114 -2.48 23.51 -1.92
CA LEU A 114 -3.66 22.98 -1.23
C LEU A 114 -3.42 22.75 0.26
N SER A 115 -2.20 22.43 0.67
CA SER A 115 -1.83 22.28 2.09
C SER A 115 -1.90 23.58 2.90
N LYS A 116 -2.10 24.73 2.25
CA LYS A 116 -2.38 26.00 2.97
C LYS A 116 -3.76 26.02 3.61
N LYS A 117 -4.68 25.18 3.14
CA LYS A 117 -6.07 25.14 3.59
C LYS A 117 -6.55 23.78 4.02
N TYR A 118 -5.99 22.70 3.45
CA TYR A 118 -6.44 21.34 3.60
C TYR A 118 -5.33 20.45 4.17
N ASN A 119 -5.72 19.39 4.90
CA ASN A 119 -4.80 18.32 5.26
C ASN A 119 -4.67 17.38 4.05
N VAL A 120 -3.52 17.45 3.37
CA VAL A 120 -3.31 16.79 2.08
C VAL A 120 -2.35 15.60 2.21
N LEU A 121 -2.81 14.40 1.86
CA LEU A 121 -1.91 13.29 1.56
C LEU A 121 -1.50 13.34 0.09
N TYR A 122 -0.22 13.16 -0.22
CA TYR A 122 0.22 13.08 -1.62
C TYR A 122 1.30 12.02 -1.83
N THR A 123 1.43 11.56 -3.09
CA THR A 123 2.45 10.60 -3.50
C THR A 123 3.84 11.15 -3.20
N GLN A 124 4.61 10.46 -2.36
CA GLN A 124 6.00 10.81 -2.08
C GLN A 124 6.93 10.24 -3.15
N GLY A 125 7.93 11.02 -3.54
CA GLY A 125 8.91 10.60 -4.53
C GLY A 125 8.24 10.11 -5.84
N ASN A 126 8.63 8.92 -6.26
CA ASN A 126 8.15 8.24 -7.47
C ASN A 126 7.25 7.02 -7.18
N LEU A 127 6.55 6.99 -6.04
CA LEU A 127 5.59 5.93 -5.69
C LEU A 127 4.31 6.02 -6.54
N ASN A 128 4.44 5.96 -7.85
CA ASN A 128 3.42 6.22 -8.85
C ASN A 128 3.02 5.00 -9.69
N ASN A 129 3.55 3.82 -9.36
CA ASN A 129 3.32 2.55 -10.04
C ASN A 129 2.27 1.69 -9.30
N HIS A 130 2.06 0.48 -9.79
CA HIS A 130 1.09 -0.51 -9.29
C HIS A 130 1.36 -1.02 -7.86
N ILE A 131 2.49 -0.67 -7.26
CA ILE A 131 2.84 -0.91 -5.85
C ILE A 131 2.78 0.39 -5.05
N GLY A 132 3.39 1.46 -5.55
CA GLY A 132 3.51 2.73 -4.84
C GLY A 132 2.19 3.47 -4.64
N VAL A 133 1.26 3.37 -5.61
CA VAL A 133 -0.08 3.97 -5.48
C VAL A 133 -0.88 3.29 -4.36
N PRO A 134 -1.00 1.96 -4.30
CA PRO A 134 -1.60 1.27 -3.16
C PRO A 134 -0.96 1.64 -1.81
N LEU A 135 0.36 1.65 -1.72
CA LEU A 135 1.06 2.04 -0.49
C LEU A 135 0.75 3.48 -0.06
N THR A 136 0.61 4.39 -1.02
CA THR A 136 0.20 5.78 -0.74
C THR A 136 -1.24 5.82 -0.23
N LEU A 137 -2.17 5.08 -0.85
CA LEU A 137 -3.57 5.02 -0.44
C LEU A 137 -3.74 4.44 0.98
N LEU A 138 -2.96 3.42 1.36
CA LEU A 138 -2.99 2.83 2.70
C LEU A 138 -2.48 3.79 3.80
N ARG A 139 -1.88 4.90 3.44
CA ARG A 139 -1.52 5.99 4.37
C ARG A 139 -2.63 7.00 4.60
N LEU A 140 -3.77 6.91 3.90
CA LEU A 140 -4.93 7.77 4.17
C LEU A 140 -5.39 7.59 5.63
N ARG A 141 -5.86 8.69 6.19
CA ARG A 141 -6.49 8.73 7.52
C ARG A 141 -7.74 9.60 7.41
N ALA A 142 -8.65 9.46 8.35
CA ALA A 142 -9.90 10.26 8.40
C ALA A 142 -9.65 11.77 8.47
N GLU A 143 -8.47 12.17 8.93
CA GLU A 143 -8.05 13.59 9.03
C GLU A 143 -7.64 14.20 7.68
N HIS A 144 -7.40 13.39 6.65
CA HIS A 144 -7.02 13.91 5.34
C HIS A 144 -8.25 14.38 4.55
N ASP A 145 -8.26 15.65 4.17
CA ASP A 145 -9.31 16.23 3.34
C ASP A 145 -9.19 15.86 1.87
N LEU A 146 -7.94 15.70 1.38
CA LEU A 146 -7.61 15.44 -0.01
C LEU A 146 -6.43 14.46 -0.14
N GLY A 147 -6.47 13.63 -1.18
CA GLY A 147 -5.34 12.84 -1.63
C GLY A 147 -4.90 13.28 -3.04
N ILE A 148 -3.59 13.46 -3.28
CA ILE A 148 -3.03 13.77 -4.60
C ILE A 148 -2.13 12.63 -5.03
N LEU A 149 -2.54 11.90 -6.07
CA LEU A 149 -1.81 10.76 -6.60
C LEU A 149 -1.17 11.07 -7.94
N SER A 150 0.14 10.90 -8.03
CA SER A 150 0.82 10.82 -9.33
C SER A 150 0.67 9.40 -9.86
N LEU A 151 0.27 9.26 -11.12
CA LEU A 151 0.04 7.96 -11.76
C LEU A 151 0.95 7.85 -12.98
N ILE A 152 1.71 6.74 -13.10
CA ILE A 152 2.33 6.40 -14.38
C ILE A 152 1.25 5.94 -15.35
N HIS A 153 1.60 5.87 -16.64
CA HIS A 153 0.73 5.29 -17.65
C HIS A 153 0.55 3.80 -17.32
N ILE A 154 -0.54 3.47 -16.63
CA ILE A 154 -0.90 2.09 -16.31
C ILE A 154 -1.83 1.64 -17.42
N SER A 155 -1.44 0.56 -18.12
CA SER A 155 -2.34 -0.13 -19.05
C SER A 155 -3.57 -0.64 -18.28
N GLU A 156 -4.75 -0.48 -18.88
CA GLU A 156 -5.97 -1.10 -18.34
C GLU A 156 -5.75 -2.62 -18.15
N PRO A 157 -6.24 -3.26 -17.09
CA PRO A 157 -7.39 -2.96 -16.25
C PRO A 157 -7.06 -2.37 -14.86
N THR A 158 -5.80 -2.20 -14.50
CA THR A 158 -5.36 -1.75 -13.17
C THR A 158 -5.84 -0.33 -12.84
N ARG A 159 -6.09 0.47 -13.87
CA ARG A 159 -6.51 1.88 -13.76
C ARG A 159 -7.86 2.05 -13.08
N LEU A 160 -8.83 1.20 -13.38
CA LEU A 160 -10.19 1.27 -12.85
C LEU A 160 -10.33 0.66 -11.45
N ALA A 161 -9.43 -0.23 -11.07
CA ALA A 161 -9.45 -0.88 -9.77
C ALA A 161 -8.88 -0.01 -8.64
N LEU A 162 -8.05 1.00 -8.97
CA LEU A 162 -7.34 1.83 -7.99
C LEU A 162 -7.92 3.24 -7.83
N ILE A 163 -8.82 3.65 -8.72
CA ILE A 163 -9.51 4.93 -8.69
C ILE A 163 -11.02 4.66 -8.68
#